data_2126d3e27121230b1fbc26b4eace2025
#
_entry.id   2126d3e27121230b1fbc26b4eace2025
#
_cell.length_a   1.000
_cell.length_b   1.000
_cell.length_c   1.000
_cell.angle_alpha   90.00
_cell.angle_beta   90.00
_cell.angle_gamma   90.00
#
_symmetry.space_group_name_H-M   'P 1'
#
loop_
_entity.id
_entity.type
_entity.pdbx_description
1 polymer ?
#
loop_
_entity_poly.entity_id
_entity_poly.type
_entity_poly.pdbx_seq_one_letter_code
_entity_poly.pdbx_strand_id
1 'polypeptide(L)'
;MRLVADSLAVARGGRRLVEGVSFAVESGQALVLTGPNGVGKTTLLRTLAGLIAPVAGAIRLQGAPEDATVGECAHYISHANAVKAGLTVRENAQFWARFLGDGTVSVDDALDAIRLSGIASVPAGYLSAGQKRRLGLARLLVARRPLWLLDEPTVSLDAASQAWLAQLMQEHVDNGGILVAATHAPLGLAAQRTLALVAPALAEDAAT
;
A
#
# COMPACT_ATOMS: atom_id res chain seq x y z
N MET A 1 6.07 -10.20 -13.57
CA MET A 1 4.84 -9.36 -13.56
C MET A 1 5.18 -7.92 -13.90
N ARG A 2 4.18 -7.16 -14.39
CA ARG A 2 4.33 -5.75 -14.72
C ARG A 2 3.02 -5.01 -14.44
N LEU A 3 3.05 -4.01 -13.57
CA LEU A 3 1.95 -3.08 -13.35
C LEU A 3 2.01 -2.00 -14.42
N VAL A 4 0.92 -1.81 -15.16
CA VAL A 4 0.81 -0.76 -16.19
C VAL A 4 -0.39 0.12 -15.87
N ALA A 5 -0.14 1.41 -15.77
CA ALA A 5 -1.13 2.46 -15.75
C ALA A 5 -1.04 3.22 -17.08
N ASP A 6 -2.14 3.34 -17.81
CA ASP A 6 -2.20 3.96 -19.13
C ASP A 6 -3.20 5.10 -19.11
N SER A 7 -2.70 6.32 -19.33
CA SER A 7 -3.47 7.57 -19.45
C SER A 7 -4.51 7.76 -18.34
N LEU A 8 -4.12 7.40 -17.11
CA LEU A 8 -5.04 7.42 -15.96
C LEU A 8 -5.49 8.84 -15.61
N ALA A 9 -6.78 9.00 -15.42
CA ALA A 9 -7.36 10.14 -14.75
C ALA A 9 -8.14 9.66 -13.51
N VAL A 10 -7.90 10.32 -12.37
CA VAL A 10 -8.58 10.02 -11.11
C VAL A 10 -9.21 11.27 -10.53
N ALA A 11 -10.38 11.11 -9.92
CA ALA A 11 -11.14 12.20 -9.31
C ALA A 11 -11.63 11.83 -7.90
N ARG A 12 -11.95 12.83 -7.12
CA ARG A 12 -12.58 12.71 -5.82
C ARG A 12 -13.56 13.86 -5.62
N GLY A 13 -14.80 13.53 -5.25
CA GLY A 13 -15.86 14.55 -5.03
C GLY A 13 -16.12 15.41 -6.26
N GLY A 14 -16.10 14.82 -7.46
CA GLY A 14 -16.31 15.52 -8.73
C GLY A 14 -15.09 16.31 -9.26
N ARG A 15 -14.02 16.47 -8.46
CA ARG A 15 -12.81 17.19 -8.87
C ARG A 15 -11.76 16.20 -9.39
N ARG A 16 -11.22 16.44 -10.58
CA ARG A 16 -10.04 15.73 -11.10
C ARG A 16 -8.80 16.09 -10.28
N LEU A 17 -8.08 15.08 -9.82
CA LEU A 17 -6.86 15.23 -9.01
C LEU A 17 -5.61 14.88 -9.82
N VAL A 18 -5.72 13.89 -10.70
CA VAL A 18 -4.64 13.43 -11.58
C VAL A 18 -5.24 13.23 -12.96
N GLU A 19 -4.51 13.59 -14.01
CA GLU A 19 -4.96 13.48 -15.38
C GLU A 19 -3.82 13.02 -16.31
N GLY A 20 -4.13 12.04 -17.18
CA GLY A 20 -3.23 11.56 -18.22
C GLY A 20 -1.96 10.87 -17.74
N VAL A 21 -1.93 10.37 -16.49
CA VAL A 21 -0.73 9.76 -15.93
C VAL A 21 -0.53 8.36 -16.49
N SER A 22 0.65 8.11 -17.07
CA SER A 22 1.07 6.81 -17.58
C SER A 22 2.39 6.40 -16.96
N PHE A 23 2.47 5.15 -16.49
CA PHE A 23 3.70 4.55 -15.98
C PHE A 23 3.64 3.02 -16.04
N ALA A 24 4.80 2.41 -15.94
CA ALA A 24 4.92 0.97 -15.73
C ALA A 24 5.94 0.68 -14.61
N VAL A 25 5.67 -0.38 -13.84
CA VAL A 25 6.57 -0.90 -12.79
C VAL A 25 6.73 -2.39 -13.00
N GLU A 26 7.97 -2.83 -13.20
CA GLU A 26 8.31 -4.23 -13.41
C GLU A 26 8.47 -4.98 -12.07
N SER A 27 8.40 -6.32 -12.12
CA SER A 27 8.87 -7.18 -11.02
C SER A 27 10.25 -6.74 -10.55
N GLY A 28 10.45 -6.66 -9.24
CA GLY A 28 11.71 -6.24 -8.65
C GLY A 28 11.92 -4.72 -8.66
N GLN A 29 10.88 -3.92 -8.90
CA GLN A 29 10.99 -2.47 -8.92
C GLN A 29 10.10 -1.81 -7.87
N ALA A 30 10.57 -0.67 -7.35
CA ALA A 30 9.84 0.23 -6.50
C ALA A 30 9.57 1.57 -7.21
N LEU A 31 8.32 2.06 -7.11
CA LEU A 31 7.90 3.38 -7.56
C LEU A 31 7.39 4.21 -6.39
N VAL A 32 7.98 5.38 -6.18
CA VAL A 32 7.54 6.32 -5.14
C VAL A 32 6.76 7.46 -5.80
N LEU A 33 5.51 7.62 -5.37
CA LEU A 33 4.64 8.73 -5.74
C LEU A 33 4.93 9.92 -4.83
N THR A 34 5.35 11.03 -5.41
CA THR A 34 5.63 12.28 -4.71
C THR A 34 4.71 13.40 -5.18
N GLY A 35 4.73 14.54 -4.48
CA GLY A 35 3.93 15.71 -4.82
C GLY A 35 3.20 16.30 -3.61
N PRO A 36 2.60 17.48 -3.73
CA PRO A 36 1.94 18.18 -2.63
C PRO A 36 0.83 17.36 -1.95
N ASN A 37 0.47 17.76 -0.72
CA ASN A 37 -0.71 17.18 -0.07
C ASN A 37 -1.97 17.52 -0.89
N GLY A 38 -2.88 16.54 -0.99
CA GLY A 38 -4.11 16.71 -1.76
C GLY A 38 -3.98 16.53 -3.28
N VAL A 39 -2.75 16.35 -3.84
CA VAL A 39 -2.54 16.19 -5.29
C VAL A 39 -3.15 14.92 -5.88
N GLY A 40 -3.52 13.94 -5.04
CA GLY A 40 -4.17 12.71 -5.51
C GLY A 40 -3.39 11.42 -5.28
N LYS A 41 -2.25 11.43 -4.56
CA LYS A 41 -1.43 10.22 -4.28
C LYS A 41 -2.24 9.07 -3.71
N THR A 42 -2.97 9.32 -2.61
CA THR A 42 -3.87 8.33 -1.98
C THR A 42 -4.99 7.87 -2.93
N THR A 43 -5.55 8.79 -3.71
CA THR A 43 -6.62 8.47 -4.66
C THR A 43 -6.07 7.58 -5.78
N LEU A 44 -4.89 7.88 -6.30
CA LEU A 44 -4.22 7.04 -7.30
C LEU A 44 -3.92 5.65 -6.75
N LEU A 45 -3.36 5.52 -5.54
CA LEU A 45 -3.13 4.21 -4.91
C LEU A 45 -4.44 3.41 -4.73
N ARG A 46 -5.53 4.06 -4.32
CA ARG A 46 -6.84 3.40 -4.21
C ARG A 46 -7.39 2.97 -5.56
N THR A 47 -7.14 3.74 -6.61
CA THR A 47 -7.53 3.38 -7.98
C THR A 47 -6.71 2.19 -8.47
N LEU A 48 -5.39 2.16 -8.22
CA LEU A 48 -4.53 1.00 -8.50
C LEU A 48 -4.99 -0.26 -7.74
N ALA A 49 -5.46 -0.10 -6.50
CA ALA A 49 -6.01 -1.18 -5.69
C ALA A 49 -7.42 -1.64 -6.13
N GLY A 50 -8.03 -1.01 -7.14
CA GLY A 50 -9.39 -1.32 -7.58
C GLY A 50 -10.49 -0.82 -6.63
N LEU A 51 -10.17 -0.01 -5.62
CA LEU A 51 -11.13 0.52 -4.65
C LEU A 51 -11.91 1.73 -5.17
N ILE A 52 -11.40 2.39 -6.19
CA ILE A 52 -12.02 3.53 -6.87
C ILE A 52 -11.83 3.30 -8.37
N ALA A 53 -12.90 3.43 -9.14
CA ALA A 53 -12.81 3.37 -10.59
C ALA A 53 -12.05 4.58 -11.15
N PRO A 54 -11.16 4.41 -12.14
CA PRO A 54 -10.57 5.54 -12.83
C PRO A 54 -11.64 6.31 -13.63
N VAL A 55 -11.46 7.62 -13.78
CA VAL A 55 -12.32 8.45 -14.64
C VAL A 55 -12.01 8.21 -16.12
N ALA A 56 -10.75 7.96 -16.42
CA ALA A 56 -10.27 7.59 -17.75
C ALA A 56 -8.99 6.76 -17.63
N GLY A 57 -8.63 6.10 -18.73
CA GLY A 57 -7.45 5.25 -18.79
C GLY A 57 -7.70 3.82 -18.29
N ALA A 58 -6.64 3.05 -18.17
CA ALA A 58 -6.70 1.65 -17.78
C ALA A 58 -5.55 1.25 -16.85
N ILE A 59 -5.80 0.25 -15.99
CA ILE A 59 -4.81 -0.37 -15.12
C ILE A 59 -4.78 -1.86 -15.45
N ARG A 60 -3.58 -2.40 -15.61
CA ARG A 60 -3.37 -3.84 -15.89
C ARG A 60 -2.19 -4.35 -15.06
N LEU A 61 -2.32 -5.56 -14.53
CA LEU A 61 -1.21 -6.31 -13.95
C LEU A 61 -0.88 -7.48 -14.88
N GLN A 62 0.03 -7.24 -15.81
CA GLN A 62 0.48 -8.24 -16.78
C GLN A 62 1.25 -9.35 -16.08
N GLY A 63 0.97 -10.61 -16.42
CA GLY A 63 1.54 -11.80 -15.80
C GLY A 63 0.85 -12.23 -14.51
N ALA A 64 -0.27 -11.59 -14.13
CA ALA A 64 -1.21 -12.12 -13.15
C ALA A 64 -2.10 -13.22 -13.77
N PRO A 65 -2.75 -14.08 -12.95
CA PRO A 65 -3.78 -14.99 -13.43
C PRO A 65 -4.86 -14.26 -14.23
N GLU A 66 -5.39 -14.89 -15.28
CA GLU A 66 -6.29 -14.24 -16.27
C GLU A 66 -7.56 -13.68 -15.61
N ASP A 67 -8.11 -14.40 -14.63
CA ASP A 67 -9.33 -14.00 -13.92
C ASP A 67 -9.08 -13.11 -12.69
N ALA A 68 -7.81 -12.83 -12.33
CA ALA A 68 -7.49 -12.07 -11.14
C ALA A 68 -7.52 -10.56 -11.40
N THR A 69 -8.24 -9.84 -10.56
CA THR A 69 -8.18 -8.37 -10.54
C THR A 69 -6.86 -7.88 -9.95
N VAL A 70 -6.46 -6.65 -10.27
CA VAL A 70 -5.27 -6.02 -9.67
C VAL A 70 -5.39 -5.98 -8.14
N GLY A 71 -6.60 -5.71 -7.62
CA GLY A 71 -6.86 -5.64 -6.17
C GLY A 71 -6.65 -6.98 -5.46
N GLU A 72 -7.00 -8.11 -6.07
CA GLU A 72 -6.76 -9.45 -5.51
C GLU A 72 -5.28 -9.81 -5.48
N CYS A 73 -4.49 -9.26 -6.39
CA CYS A 73 -3.04 -9.41 -6.43
C CYS A 73 -2.29 -8.40 -5.56
N ALA A 74 -2.99 -7.48 -4.89
CA ALA A 74 -2.37 -6.37 -4.17
C ALA A 74 -2.61 -6.39 -2.66
N HIS A 75 -1.61 -5.97 -1.90
CA HIS A 75 -1.82 -5.38 -0.58
C HIS A 75 -1.99 -3.86 -0.73
N TYR A 76 -3.09 -3.32 -0.24
CA TYR A 76 -3.23 -1.88 -0.06
C TYR A 76 -3.16 -1.52 1.43
N ILE A 77 -2.09 -0.86 1.84
CA ILE A 77 -1.88 -0.34 3.19
C ILE A 77 -2.13 1.16 3.18
N SER A 78 -3.26 1.57 3.75
CA SER A 78 -3.57 2.99 3.95
C SER A 78 -3.02 3.51 5.28
N HIS A 79 -3.18 4.81 5.52
CA HIS A 79 -2.92 5.40 6.84
C HIS A 79 -3.87 4.84 7.93
N ALA A 80 -5.05 4.35 7.56
CA ALA A 80 -5.92 3.59 8.46
C ALA A 80 -5.40 2.15 8.57
N ASN A 81 -5.09 1.71 9.79
CA ASN A 81 -4.40 0.43 10.02
C ASN A 81 -5.28 -0.81 9.76
N ALA A 82 -6.59 -0.64 9.55
CA ALA A 82 -7.56 -1.73 9.39
C ALA A 82 -7.49 -2.76 10.54
N VAL A 83 -7.34 -2.27 11.76
CA VAL A 83 -7.28 -3.02 13.00
C VAL A 83 -8.64 -2.96 13.68
N LYS A 84 -9.18 -4.11 14.05
CA LYS A 84 -10.44 -4.23 14.81
C LYS A 84 -10.14 -4.13 16.29
N ALA A 85 -10.58 -3.04 16.93
CA ALA A 85 -10.25 -2.71 18.32
C ALA A 85 -10.75 -3.75 19.34
N GLY A 86 -11.88 -4.40 19.08
CA GLY A 86 -12.47 -5.42 19.95
C GLY A 86 -11.80 -6.79 19.86
N LEU A 87 -10.99 -7.04 18.83
CA LEU A 87 -10.21 -8.27 18.68
C LEU A 87 -8.84 -8.12 19.33
N THR A 88 -8.30 -9.23 19.83
CA THR A 88 -6.91 -9.29 20.32
C THR A 88 -5.93 -9.05 19.16
N VAL A 89 -4.66 -8.79 19.51
CA VAL A 89 -3.57 -8.68 18.55
C VAL A 89 -3.49 -9.93 17.66
N ARG A 90 -3.53 -11.12 18.29
CA ARG A 90 -3.52 -12.42 17.60
C ARG A 90 -4.72 -12.59 16.66
N GLU A 91 -5.93 -12.30 17.14
CA GLU A 91 -7.14 -12.44 16.33
C GLU A 91 -7.16 -11.50 15.11
N ASN A 92 -6.62 -10.29 15.25
CA ASN A 92 -6.44 -9.39 14.11
C ASN A 92 -5.49 -9.99 13.05
N ALA A 93 -4.35 -10.56 13.45
CA ALA A 93 -3.41 -11.21 12.53
C ALA A 93 -4.03 -12.47 11.89
N GLN A 94 -4.72 -13.31 12.69
CA GLN A 94 -5.44 -14.48 12.21
C GLN A 94 -6.56 -14.13 11.22
N PHE A 95 -7.29 -13.03 11.46
CA PHE A 95 -8.30 -12.55 10.53
C PHE A 95 -7.70 -12.32 9.14
N TRP A 96 -6.57 -11.61 9.06
CA TRP A 96 -5.94 -11.35 7.77
C TRP A 96 -5.35 -12.61 7.13
N ALA A 97 -4.74 -13.49 7.91
CA ALA A 97 -4.23 -14.77 7.41
C ALA A 97 -5.33 -15.63 6.79
N ARG A 98 -6.51 -15.71 7.42
CA ARG A 98 -7.66 -16.47 6.91
C ARG A 98 -8.36 -15.79 5.74
N PHE A 99 -8.51 -14.45 5.80
CA PHE A 99 -9.24 -13.69 4.80
C PHE A 99 -8.47 -13.56 3.48
N LEU A 100 -7.15 -13.37 3.54
CA LEU A 100 -6.33 -13.20 2.36
C LEU A 100 -5.75 -14.53 1.84
N GLY A 101 -5.64 -15.55 2.69
CA GLY A 101 -5.07 -16.85 2.32
C GLY A 101 -3.58 -16.81 1.97
N ASP A 102 -3.04 -17.98 1.63
CA ASP A 102 -1.72 -18.20 1.00
C ASP A 102 -0.50 -17.56 1.67
N GLY A 103 -0.54 -17.40 3.01
CA GLY A 103 0.61 -16.96 3.79
C GLY A 103 1.65 -18.06 3.95
N THR A 104 2.93 -17.68 3.84
CA THR A 104 4.06 -18.60 4.12
C THR A 104 4.59 -18.45 5.54
N VAL A 105 4.21 -17.39 6.22
CA VAL A 105 4.63 -17.05 7.58
C VAL A 105 3.48 -17.36 8.54
N SER A 106 3.78 -18.06 9.62
CA SER A 106 2.78 -18.32 10.66
C SER A 106 2.35 -17.02 11.35
N VAL A 107 1.17 -17.02 11.96
CA VAL A 107 0.71 -15.85 12.74
C VAL A 107 1.67 -15.54 13.89
N ASP A 108 2.25 -16.57 14.52
CA ASP A 108 3.19 -16.37 15.62
C ASP A 108 4.48 -15.73 15.14
N ASP A 109 5.08 -16.23 14.06
CA ASP A 109 6.28 -15.63 13.47
C ASP A 109 6.03 -14.19 13.00
N ALA A 110 4.85 -13.93 12.44
CA ALA A 110 4.47 -12.58 12.05
C ALA A 110 4.35 -11.63 13.25
N LEU A 111 3.79 -12.12 14.37
CA LEU A 111 3.69 -11.33 15.61
C LEU A 111 5.06 -11.08 16.24
N ASP A 112 5.98 -12.03 16.15
CA ASP A 112 7.36 -11.86 16.59
C ASP A 112 8.09 -10.82 15.73
N ALA A 113 7.97 -10.92 14.41
CA ALA A 113 8.58 -9.97 13.46
C ALA A 113 8.13 -8.52 13.70
N ILE A 114 6.85 -8.31 14.00
CA ILE A 114 6.31 -6.98 14.35
C ILE A 114 6.48 -6.61 15.83
N ARG A 115 7.12 -7.46 16.63
CA ARG A 115 7.37 -7.27 18.08
C ARG A 115 6.09 -7.05 18.90
N LEU A 116 5.08 -7.88 18.66
CA LEU A 116 3.80 -7.85 19.40
C LEU A 116 3.41 -9.20 20.02
N SER A 117 4.27 -10.22 19.92
CA SER A 117 4.00 -11.56 20.48
C SER A 117 3.76 -11.55 21.99
N GLY A 118 4.52 -10.74 22.75
CA GLY A 118 4.35 -10.61 24.20
C GLY A 118 3.00 -10.01 24.64
N ILE A 119 2.24 -9.42 23.72
CA ILE A 119 0.91 -8.84 23.98
C ILE A 119 -0.16 -9.42 23.05
N ALA A 120 0.07 -10.63 22.52
CA ALA A 120 -0.81 -11.27 21.54
C ALA A 120 -2.27 -11.43 21.99
N SER A 121 -2.50 -11.59 23.30
CA SER A 121 -3.84 -11.72 23.92
C SER A 121 -4.49 -10.39 24.28
N VAL A 122 -3.79 -9.26 24.14
CA VAL A 122 -4.32 -7.94 24.49
C VAL A 122 -5.28 -7.47 23.40
N PRO A 123 -6.48 -6.94 23.73
CA PRO A 123 -7.37 -6.33 22.76
C PRO A 123 -6.68 -5.14 22.05
N ALA A 124 -6.79 -5.07 20.72
CA ALA A 124 -6.09 -4.09 19.92
C ALA A 124 -6.55 -2.63 20.19
N GLY A 125 -7.68 -2.45 20.86
CA GLY A 125 -8.14 -1.14 21.32
C GLY A 125 -7.15 -0.45 22.26
N TYR A 126 -6.43 -1.21 23.06
CA TYR A 126 -5.45 -0.71 24.05
C TYR A 126 -4.06 -0.43 23.47
N LEU A 127 -3.81 -0.76 22.21
CA LEU A 127 -2.53 -0.55 21.58
C LEU A 127 -2.26 0.94 21.33
N SER A 128 -0.98 1.34 21.45
CA SER A 128 -0.50 2.64 20.98
C SER A 128 -0.67 2.78 19.45
N ALA A 129 -0.57 4.01 18.94
CA ALA A 129 -0.64 4.27 17.49
C ALA A 129 0.42 3.48 16.71
N GLY A 130 1.67 3.44 17.21
CA GLY A 130 2.77 2.67 16.60
C GLY A 130 2.53 1.16 16.65
N GLN A 131 2.00 0.63 17.75
CA GLN A 131 1.62 -0.78 17.85
C GLN A 131 0.49 -1.14 16.89
N LYS A 132 -0.55 -0.28 16.77
CA LYS A 132 -1.62 -0.44 15.79
C LYS A 132 -1.08 -0.41 14.36
N ARG A 133 -0.11 0.48 14.08
CA ARG A 133 0.54 0.54 12.76
C ARG A 133 1.28 -0.76 12.46
N ARG A 134 2.12 -1.25 13.37
CA ARG A 134 2.82 -2.53 13.21
C ARG A 134 1.86 -3.70 13.02
N LEU A 135 0.78 -3.76 13.81
CA LEU A 135 -0.25 -4.79 13.65
C LEU A 135 -0.94 -4.71 12.28
N GLY A 136 -1.23 -3.51 11.78
CA GLY A 136 -1.77 -3.33 10.43
C GLY A 136 -0.83 -3.78 9.31
N LEU A 137 0.49 -3.69 9.53
CA LEU A 137 1.52 -4.16 8.61
C LEU A 137 1.72 -5.69 8.64
N ALA A 138 1.29 -6.39 9.71
CA ALA A 138 1.41 -7.84 9.82
C ALA A 138 0.78 -8.59 8.63
N ARG A 139 -0.24 -8.00 7.98
CA ARG A 139 -0.87 -8.61 6.79
C ARG A 139 0.07 -8.76 5.61
N LEU A 140 1.15 -7.97 5.51
CA LEU A 140 2.19 -8.14 4.51
C LEU A 140 2.98 -9.44 4.70
N LEU A 141 3.01 -9.96 5.92
CA LEU A 141 3.71 -11.18 6.30
C LEU A 141 2.79 -12.40 6.18
N VAL A 142 1.57 -12.32 6.72
CA VAL A 142 0.65 -13.45 6.82
C VAL A 142 -0.08 -13.80 5.53
N ALA A 143 0.08 -12.99 4.48
CA ALA A 143 -0.47 -13.29 3.15
C ALA A 143 0.47 -12.79 2.06
N ARG A 144 0.71 -13.59 1.04
CA ARG A 144 1.53 -13.21 -0.10
C ARG A 144 0.71 -12.45 -1.13
N ARG A 145 1.24 -11.30 -1.57
CA ARG A 145 0.71 -10.56 -2.73
C ARG A 145 1.87 -9.98 -3.51
N PRO A 146 1.91 -10.15 -4.83
CA PRO A 146 3.01 -9.67 -5.66
C PRO A 146 3.08 -8.15 -5.77
N LEU A 147 1.98 -7.43 -5.53
CA LEU A 147 1.91 -5.98 -5.61
C LEU A 147 1.64 -5.38 -4.22
N TRP A 148 2.51 -4.48 -3.78
CA TRP A 148 2.31 -3.70 -2.57
C TRP A 148 2.04 -2.24 -2.90
N LEU A 149 0.91 -1.73 -2.42
CA LEU A 149 0.44 -0.36 -2.57
C LEU A 149 0.41 0.27 -1.18
N LEU A 150 1.38 1.13 -0.86
CA LEU A 150 1.61 1.63 0.50
C LEU A 150 1.38 3.15 0.56
N ASP A 151 0.43 3.58 1.38
CA ASP A 151 0.10 5.00 1.59
C ASP A 151 0.66 5.47 2.94
N GLU A 152 1.68 6.33 2.91
CA GLU A 152 2.43 6.82 4.07
C GLU A 152 2.83 5.69 5.04
N PRO A 153 3.59 4.68 4.59
CA PRO A 153 3.81 3.46 5.36
C PRO A 153 4.59 3.66 6.65
N THR A 154 5.44 4.69 6.73
CA THR A 154 6.33 4.96 7.88
C THR A 154 5.71 5.83 8.96
N VAL A 155 4.54 6.43 8.71
CA VAL A 155 3.85 7.29 9.68
C VAL A 155 3.54 6.51 10.96
N SER A 156 3.78 7.14 12.11
CA SER A 156 3.59 6.59 13.47
C SER A 156 4.53 5.44 13.84
N LEU A 157 5.56 5.15 13.04
CA LEU A 157 6.61 4.18 13.37
C LEU A 157 7.82 4.88 13.99
N ASP A 158 8.40 4.25 15.01
CA ASP A 158 9.72 4.60 15.52
C ASP A 158 10.84 4.19 14.55
N ALA A 159 12.06 4.67 14.78
CA ALA A 159 13.21 4.43 13.90
C ALA A 159 13.48 2.91 13.69
N ALA A 160 13.36 2.11 14.74
CA ALA A 160 13.58 0.67 14.65
C ALA A 160 12.50 -0.03 13.81
N SER A 161 11.23 0.39 13.93
CA SER A 161 10.13 -0.11 13.11
C SER A 161 10.20 0.37 11.66
N GLN A 162 10.71 1.59 11.41
CA GLN A 162 10.96 2.09 10.06
C GLN A 162 12.08 1.28 9.38
N ALA A 163 13.19 0.99 10.08
CA ALA A 163 14.27 0.17 9.56
C ALA A 163 13.80 -1.26 9.23
N TRP A 164 13.01 -1.87 10.12
CA TRP A 164 12.38 -3.17 9.87
C TRP A 164 11.48 -3.14 8.62
N LEU A 165 10.64 -2.11 8.49
CA LEU A 165 9.76 -1.99 7.33
C LEU A 165 10.54 -1.77 6.03
N ALA A 166 11.63 -0.98 6.08
CA ALA A 166 12.52 -0.77 4.94
C ALA A 166 13.13 -2.09 4.46
N GLN A 167 13.62 -2.91 5.40
CA GLN A 167 14.14 -4.24 5.09
C GLN A 167 13.05 -5.13 4.48
N LEU A 168 11.87 -5.17 5.05
CA LEU A 168 10.75 -5.98 4.55
C LEU A 168 10.33 -5.55 3.12
N MET A 169 10.29 -4.24 2.84
CA MET A 169 10.02 -3.72 1.50
C MET A 169 11.14 -4.09 0.51
N GLN A 170 12.41 -4.01 0.94
CA GLN A 170 13.55 -4.40 0.10
C GLN A 170 13.49 -5.90 -0.23
N GLU A 171 13.27 -6.75 0.76
CA GLU A 171 13.11 -8.20 0.55
C GLU A 171 11.95 -8.52 -0.41
N HIS A 172 10.83 -7.80 -0.31
CA HIS A 172 9.73 -7.95 -1.27
C HIS A 172 10.15 -7.64 -2.70
N VAL A 173 10.84 -6.53 -2.91
CA VAL A 173 11.36 -6.10 -4.23
C VAL A 173 12.41 -7.10 -4.74
N ASP A 174 13.38 -7.49 -3.91
CA ASP A 174 14.46 -8.43 -4.28
C ASP A 174 13.91 -9.81 -4.68
N ASN A 175 12.79 -10.22 -4.09
CA ASN A 175 12.06 -11.44 -4.43
C ASN A 175 11.11 -11.28 -5.65
N GLY A 176 11.26 -10.21 -6.42
CA GLY A 176 10.48 -9.96 -7.63
C GLY A 176 9.10 -9.35 -7.39
N GLY A 177 8.80 -8.88 -6.19
CA GLY A 177 7.59 -8.12 -5.90
C GLY A 177 7.61 -6.73 -6.56
N ILE A 178 6.43 -6.13 -6.69
CA ILE A 178 6.24 -4.77 -7.19
C ILE A 178 5.82 -3.90 -6.01
N LEU A 179 6.49 -2.76 -5.81
CA LEU A 179 6.14 -1.79 -4.78
C LEU A 179 5.74 -0.45 -5.40
N VAL A 180 4.59 0.06 -5.02
CA VAL A 180 4.20 1.46 -5.29
C VAL A 180 3.85 2.11 -3.95
N ALA A 181 4.58 3.15 -3.58
CA ALA A 181 4.37 3.85 -2.31
C ALA A 181 4.12 5.34 -2.52
N ALA A 182 3.20 5.91 -1.76
CA ALA A 182 3.02 7.35 -1.63
C ALA A 182 3.60 7.81 -0.30
N THR A 183 4.61 8.66 -0.31
CA THR A 183 5.24 9.16 0.91
C THR A 183 6.05 10.42 0.66
N HIS A 184 6.26 11.18 1.73
CA HIS A 184 7.19 12.31 1.78
C HIS A 184 8.53 11.92 2.48
N ALA A 185 8.56 10.78 3.16
CA ALA A 185 9.74 10.30 3.86
C ALA A 185 10.55 9.31 3.01
N PRO A 186 11.88 9.25 3.17
CA PRO A 186 12.69 8.20 2.56
C PRO A 186 12.22 6.81 3.01
N LEU A 187 12.13 5.86 2.07
CA LEU A 187 11.72 4.48 2.37
C LEU A 187 12.90 3.57 2.74
N GLY A 188 14.12 4.04 2.59
CA GLY A 188 15.33 3.25 2.87
C GLY A 188 15.62 2.14 1.85
N LEU A 189 15.03 2.22 0.65
CA LEU A 189 15.25 1.27 -0.43
C LEU A 189 16.57 1.55 -1.17
N ALA A 190 17.27 0.49 -1.59
CA ALA A 190 18.54 0.59 -2.31
C ALA A 190 18.36 1.26 -3.69
N ALA A 191 17.24 1.00 -4.36
CA ALA A 191 16.87 1.61 -5.64
C ALA A 191 15.36 1.84 -5.71
N GLN A 192 14.97 3.02 -6.17
CA GLN A 192 13.57 3.37 -6.41
C GLN A 192 13.44 4.38 -7.54
N ARG A 193 12.37 4.27 -8.30
CA ARG A 193 11.95 5.30 -9.26
C ARG A 193 10.98 6.26 -8.58
N THR A 194 10.93 7.50 -9.04
CA THR A 194 10.02 8.50 -8.49
C THR A 194 9.10 9.02 -9.59
N LEU A 195 7.81 9.14 -9.28
CA LEU A 195 6.81 9.79 -10.11
C LEU A 195 6.24 10.99 -9.33
N ALA A 196 6.57 12.19 -9.79
CA ALA A 196 6.01 13.41 -9.23
C ALA A 196 4.61 13.66 -9.81
N LEU A 197 3.61 13.68 -8.94
CA LEU A 197 2.25 14.06 -9.32
C LEU A 197 2.10 15.57 -9.26
N VAL A 198 1.51 16.13 -10.32
CA VAL A 198 1.20 17.55 -10.43
C VAL A 198 -0.33 17.69 -10.51
N ALA A 199 -0.87 18.66 -9.80
CA ALA A 199 -2.30 18.96 -9.93
C ALA A 199 -2.61 19.37 -11.37
N PRO A 200 -3.74 18.91 -11.96
CA PRO A 200 -4.18 19.41 -13.25
C PRO A 200 -4.30 20.93 -13.20
N ALA A 201 -3.94 21.61 -14.29
CA ALA A 201 -4.25 23.02 -14.42
C ALA A 201 -5.74 23.24 -14.19
N LEU A 202 -6.10 24.19 -13.33
CA LEU A 202 -7.49 24.57 -13.17
C LEU A 202 -7.97 24.98 -14.57
N ALA A 203 -8.96 24.28 -15.11
CA ALA A 203 -9.70 24.83 -16.24
C ALA A 203 -10.27 26.16 -15.74
N GLU A 204 -9.79 27.27 -16.29
CA GLU A 204 -10.46 28.55 -16.09
C GLU A 204 -11.92 28.32 -16.50
N ASP A 205 -12.84 28.51 -15.55
CA ASP A 205 -14.24 28.52 -15.85
C ASP A 205 -14.46 29.51 -17.00
N ALA A 206 -14.76 28.95 -18.17
CA ALA A 206 -15.27 29.74 -19.27
C ALA A 206 -16.67 30.22 -18.84
N ALA A 207 -16.68 31.24 -17.98
CA ALA A 207 -17.86 32.03 -17.74
C ALA A 207 -18.04 32.95 -18.94
N THR A 208 -18.97 32.59 -19.81
CA THR A 208 -19.59 33.55 -20.73
C THR A 208 -21.10 33.30 -20.70
#